data_9015c55a451250c70839e1b33bf747c5
#
_entry.id   9015c55a451250c70839e1b33bf747c5
#
_cell.length_a   1.000
_cell.length_b   1.000
_cell.length_c   1.000
_cell.angle_alpha   90.00
_cell.angle_beta   90.00
_cell.angle_gamma   90.00
#
_symmetry.space_group_name_H-M   'P 1'
#
loop_
_entity.id
_entity.type
_entity.pdbx_description
1 polymer ?
#
loop_
_entity_poly.entity_id
_entity_poly.type
_entity_poly.pdbx_seq_one_letter_code
_entity_poly.pdbx_strand_id
1 'polypeptide(L)' 'MDIDKWPPVSTEVVEALKKLFPLNPEILTFSPEMTQEWKGIYRVINFLELVNNDQLNPHSEN' A
#
# COMPACT_ATOMS: atom_id res chain seq x y z
N MET A 1 -7.55 -12.11 -5.78
CA MET A 1 -6.41 -12.54 -4.97
C MET A 1 -6.85 -12.69 -3.53
N ASP A 2 -6.41 -13.73 -2.89
CA ASP A 2 -6.86 -14.06 -1.55
C ASP A 2 -5.91 -13.48 -0.52
N ILE A 3 -6.38 -12.48 0.21
CA ILE A 3 -5.57 -11.78 1.21
C ILE A 3 -5.09 -12.74 2.30
N ASP A 4 -5.92 -13.72 2.65
CA ASP A 4 -5.58 -14.65 3.71
C ASP A 4 -4.36 -15.52 3.40
N LYS A 5 -4.04 -15.66 2.11
CA LYS A 5 -2.92 -16.50 1.67
C LYS A 5 -1.64 -15.73 1.43
N TRP A 6 -1.64 -14.44 1.71
CA TRP A 6 -0.45 -13.64 1.55
C TRP A 6 0.57 -13.96 2.63
N PRO A 7 1.86 -13.96 2.28
CA PRO A 7 2.89 -14.11 3.31
C PRO A 7 2.83 -12.93 4.28
N PRO A 8 3.42 -13.07 5.46
CA PRO A 8 3.41 -11.98 6.43
C PRO A 8 3.95 -10.69 5.84
N VAL A 9 3.23 -9.59 6.07
CA VAL A 9 3.63 -8.26 5.63
C VAL A 9 3.99 -7.45 6.85
N SER A 10 5.25 -7.00 6.90
CA SER A 10 5.76 -6.25 8.05
C SER A 10 5.23 -4.82 8.05
N THR A 11 4.80 -4.35 9.21
CA THR A 11 4.41 -2.96 9.38
C THR A 11 5.58 -2.03 9.05
N GLU A 12 6.79 -2.44 9.41
CA GLU A 12 7.97 -1.65 9.11
C GLU A 12 8.20 -1.49 7.62
N VAL A 13 7.96 -2.54 6.85
CA VAL A 13 8.10 -2.48 5.40
C VAL A 13 7.06 -1.53 4.81
N VAL A 14 5.82 -1.62 5.26
CA VAL A 14 4.76 -0.73 4.78
C VAL A 14 5.11 0.72 5.09
N GLU A 15 5.57 0.99 6.30
CA GLU A 15 5.94 2.35 6.68
C GLU A 15 7.13 2.86 5.90
N ALA A 16 8.11 1.99 5.63
CA ALA A 16 9.26 2.36 4.83
C ALA A 16 8.83 2.73 3.41
N LEU A 17 7.91 1.97 2.84
CA LEU A 17 7.39 2.26 1.51
C LEU A 17 6.65 3.60 1.49
N LYS A 18 5.89 3.91 2.53
CA LYS A 18 5.20 5.18 2.62
C LYS A 18 6.17 6.35 2.73
N LYS A 19 7.30 6.14 3.38
CA LYS A 19 8.33 7.17 3.48
C LYS A 19 9.07 7.34 2.17
N LEU A 20 9.30 6.25 1.47
CA LEU A 20 10.00 6.29 0.20
C LEU A 20 9.14 6.91 -0.90
N PHE A 21 7.84 6.65 -0.85
CA PHE A 21 6.88 7.16 -1.83
C PHE A 21 5.78 7.95 -1.12
N PRO A 22 6.11 9.12 -0.55
CA PRO A 22 5.11 9.89 0.19
C PRO A 22 4.03 10.42 -0.74
N LEU A 23 2.81 10.48 -0.24
CA LEU A 23 1.72 11.10 -0.98
C LEU A 23 1.97 12.59 -1.02
N ASN A 24 2.27 13.10 -2.21
CA ASN A 24 2.67 14.48 -2.38
C ASN A 24 1.64 15.20 -3.26
N PRO A 25 1.09 16.36 -2.81
CA PRO A 25 0.16 17.10 -3.66
C PRO A 25 0.76 17.54 -5.00
N GLU A 26 2.09 17.59 -5.09
CA GLU A 26 2.73 17.90 -6.37
C GLU A 26 2.45 16.87 -7.44
N ILE A 27 1.95 15.70 -7.05
CA ILE A 27 1.61 14.65 -7.99
C ILE A 27 0.60 15.14 -9.02
N LEU A 28 -0.22 16.13 -8.64
CA LEU A 28 -1.23 16.70 -9.53
C LEU A 28 -0.60 17.52 -10.64
N THR A 29 0.66 17.92 -10.50
CA THR A 29 1.37 18.69 -11.52
C THR A 29 2.23 17.79 -12.41
N PHE A 30 2.26 16.49 -12.13
CA PHE A 30 3.00 15.55 -12.94
C PHE A 30 2.31 15.36 -14.30
N SER A 31 3.09 14.92 -15.28
CA SER A 31 2.51 14.53 -16.56
C SER A 31 1.54 13.37 -16.34
N PRO A 32 0.60 13.15 -17.28
CA PRO A 32 -0.34 12.02 -17.14
C PRO A 32 0.37 10.68 -16.97
N GLU A 33 1.50 10.50 -17.65
CA GLU A 33 2.26 9.25 -17.55
C GLU A 33 2.84 9.07 -16.15
N MET A 34 3.45 10.12 -15.62
CA MET A 34 4.01 10.07 -14.26
C MET A 34 2.90 9.87 -13.23
N THR A 35 1.76 10.52 -13.43
CA THR A 35 0.62 10.37 -12.53
C THR A 35 0.16 8.93 -12.49
N GLN A 36 0.12 8.25 -13.63
CA GLN A 36 -0.30 6.86 -13.68
C GLN A 36 0.70 5.94 -12.98
N GLU A 37 1.99 6.23 -13.13
CA GLU A 37 3.02 5.45 -12.44
C GLU A 37 2.87 5.58 -10.92
N TRP A 38 2.68 6.81 -10.44
CA TRP A 38 2.51 7.04 -9.01
C TRP A 38 1.23 6.41 -8.48
N LYS A 39 0.15 6.46 -9.27
CA LYS A 39 -1.09 5.79 -8.88
C LYS A 39 -0.88 4.29 -8.74
N GLY A 40 -0.08 3.70 -9.65
CA GLY A 40 0.24 2.29 -9.56
C GLY A 40 1.01 1.96 -8.29
N ILE A 41 2.01 2.79 -7.95
CA ILE A 41 2.79 2.63 -6.75
C ILE A 41 1.90 2.71 -5.51
N TYR A 42 1.04 3.72 -5.45
CA TYR A 42 0.15 3.88 -4.30
C TYR A 42 -0.84 2.74 -4.18
N ARG A 43 -1.29 2.22 -5.32
CA ARG A 43 -2.20 1.07 -5.30
C ARG A 43 -1.54 -0.13 -4.66
N VAL A 44 -0.27 -0.37 -4.98
CA VAL A 44 0.49 -1.47 -4.38
C VAL A 44 0.69 -1.23 -2.88
N ILE A 45 1.09 -0.02 -2.51
CA ILE A 45 1.32 0.31 -1.10
C ILE A 45 0.04 0.16 -0.30
N ASN A 46 -1.08 0.66 -0.84
CA ASN A 46 -2.36 0.55 -0.18
C ASN A 46 -2.79 -0.90 -0.02
N PHE A 47 -2.51 -1.73 -1.02
CA PHE A 47 -2.83 -3.14 -0.93
C PHE A 47 -2.01 -3.82 0.17
N LEU A 48 -0.71 -3.53 0.22
CA LEU A 48 0.15 -4.09 1.25
C LEU A 48 -0.28 -3.63 2.64
N GLU A 49 -0.69 -2.38 2.76
CA GLU A 49 -1.20 -1.87 4.03
C GLU A 49 -2.47 -2.61 4.44
N LEU A 50 -3.35 -2.85 3.48
CA LEU A 50 -4.57 -3.60 3.75
C LEU A 50 -4.26 -5.01 4.23
N VAL A 51 -3.32 -5.69 3.58
CA VAL A 51 -2.89 -7.03 3.98
C VAL A 51 -2.28 -6.99 5.38
N ASN A 52 -1.44 -6.00 5.64
CA ASN A 52 -0.81 -5.83 6.95
C ASN A 52 -1.87 -5.67 8.05
N ASN A 53 -2.84 -4.80 7.80
CA ASN A 53 -3.90 -4.57 8.78
C ASN A 53 -4.74 -5.82 9.02
N ASP A 54 -5.02 -6.57 7.97
CA ASP A 54 -5.77 -7.80 8.08
C ASP A 54 -5.01 -8.82 8.91
N GLN A 55 -3.69 -8.89 8.73
CA GLN A 55 -2.85 -9.82 9.48
C GLN A 55 -2.73 -9.43 10.95
N LEU A 56 -2.74 -8.13 11.24
CA LEU A 56 -2.67 -7.64 12.62
C LEU A 56 -3.99 -7.79 13.35
N ASN A 57 -5.09 -7.71 12.62
CA ASN A 57 -6.44 -7.80 13.20
C ASN A 57 -7.22 -8.93 12.52
N PRO A 58 -6.85 -10.18 12.79
CA PRO A 58 -7.55 -11.29 12.14
C PRO A 58 -9.02 -11.30 12.53
N HIS A 59 -9.87 -11.56 11.56
CA HIS A 59 -11.31 -11.63 11.77
C HIS A 59 -11.62 -12.92 12.48
N SER A 60 -11.76 -12.82 13.74
CA SER A 60 -12.17 -13.98 14.48
C SER A 60 -13.66 -14.03 14.57
N GLU A 61 -14.24 -13.60 14.07
CA GLU A 61 -15.43 -13.78 14.16
C GLU A 61 -16.07 -14.01 13.92
N ASN A 62 -16.09 -13.93 14.09
CA ASN A 62 -16.66 -13.99 13.85
C ASN A 62 -17.14 -14.33 13.55
#